data_40a3cd0c46a0302cd215874a00ffc7ef
#
_entry.id   40a3cd0c46a0302cd215874a00ffc7ef
#
_cell.length_a   1.000
_cell.length_b   1.000
_cell.length_c   1.000
_cell.angle_alpha   90.00
_cell.angle_beta   90.00
_cell.angle_gamma   90.00
#
_symmetry.space_group_name_H-M   'P 1'
#
loop_
_entity.id
_entity.type
_entity.pdbx_description
1 polymer ?
#
loop_
_entity_poly.entity_id
_entity_poly.type
_entity_poly.pdbx_seq_one_letter_code
_entity_poly.pdbx_strand_id
1 'polypeptide(L)'
;MCNEAYRLLAFYKLNPEDFIIKAGKIINNQNADMISEHITYNKLEESYSADIFMLANLHGRQGVNAMPADRSLYNYVIYDSDNERRFAHELDVCDKIAVYVKLPGSFFISTPVGKHNPDWAIAFHEGTVKHIYFIAETKGTTLLDRNELRGVEDLKIQCAKAHFAAISNDSVVYDVVDSYDKLMQVVME
;
A
#
# COMPACT_ATOMS: atom_id res chain seq x y z
N MET A 1 10.46 31.64 -20.98
CA MET A 1 11.42 30.50 -21.01
C MET A 1 12.84 30.87 -20.57
N CYS A 2 13.42 32.01 -20.96
CA CYS A 2 14.80 32.37 -20.59
C CYS A 2 15.01 32.59 -19.06
N ASN A 3 14.01 33.04 -18.33
CA ASN A 3 14.13 33.43 -16.91
C ASN A 3 14.21 32.22 -15.94
N GLU A 4 13.63 31.09 -16.27
CA GLU A 4 13.68 29.88 -15.46
C GLU A 4 15.03 29.17 -15.53
N ALA A 5 15.61 29.07 -16.70
CA ALA A 5 16.93 28.49 -16.89
C ALA A 5 18.02 29.25 -16.10
N TYR A 6 17.94 30.58 -16.05
CA TYR A 6 18.86 31.40 -15.25
C TYR A 6 18.66 31.20 -13.74
N ARG A 7 17.44 31.02 -13.28
CA ARG A 7 17.13 30.69 -11.86
C ARG A 7 17.70 29.34 -11.46
N LEU A 8 17.52 28.31 -12.29
CA LEU A 8 18.07 26.98 -12.08
C LEU A 8 19.60 26.99 -12.05
N LEU A 9 20.24 27.73 -12.99
CA LEU A 9 21.69 27.86 -13.01
C LEU A 9 22.23 28.61 -11.79
N ALA A 10 21.52 29.64 -11.33
CA ALA A 10 21.89 30.38 -10.13
C ALA A 10 21.78 29.49 -8.89
N PHE A 11 20.72 28.65 -8.79
CA PHE A 11 20.53 27.71 -7.70
C PHE A 11 21.62 26.63 -7.68
N TYR A 12 22.00 26.09 -8.85
CA TYR A 12 23.13 25.15 -8.97
C TYR A 12 24.44 25.76 -8.46
N LYS A 13 24.71 27.01 -8.80
CA LYS A 13 25.96 27.71 -8.36
C LYS A 13 25.99 27.98 -6.86
N LEU A 14 24.83 28.14 -6.22
CA LEU A 14 24.72 28.39 -4.78
C LEU A 14 24.80 27.11 -3.95
N ASN A 15 24.17 26.07 -4.42
CA ASN A 15 24.13 24.76 -3.74
C ASN A 15 24.04 23.62 -4.77
N PRO A 16 25.17 23.18 -5.34
CA PRO A 16 25.19 22.15 -6.37
C PRO A 16 24.70 20.79 -5.88
N GLU A 17 24.96 20.43 -4.63
CA GLU A 17 24.53 19.15 -4.07
C GLU A 17 23.00 19.08 -3.96
N ASP A 18 22.37 20.08 -3.40
CA ASP A 18 20.91 20.17 -3.28
C ASP A 18 20.23 20.24 -4.66
N PHE A 19 20.86 20.94 -5.63
CA PHE A 19 20.39 20.93 -7.01
C PHE A 19 20.43 19.54 -7.63
N ILE A 20 21.53 18.79 -7.47
CA ILE A 20 21.67 17.44 -8.02
C ILE A 20 20.62 16.49 -7.39
N ILE A 21 20.43 16.58 -6.08
CA ILE A 21 19.42 15.78 -5.38
C ILE A 21 18.02 16.08 -5.91
N LYS A 22 17.64 17.35 -6.00
CA LYS A 22 16.33 17.78 -6.48
C LYS A 22 16.09 17.45 -7.96
N ALA A 23 17.09 17.69 -8.81
CA ALA A 23 17.00 17.36 -10.22
C ALA A 23 16.91 15.84 -10.45
N GLY A 24 17.71 15.05 -9.73
CA GLY A 24 17.64 13.59 -9.76
C GLY A 24 16.27 13.07 -9.33
N LYS A 25 15.70 13.67 -8.30
CA LYS A 25 14.35 13.32 -7.82
C LYS A 25 13.27 13.60 -8.87
N ILE A 26 13.31 14.77 -9.51
CA ILE A 26 12.37 15.15 -10.58
C ILE A 26 12.50 14.19 -11.77
N ILE A 27 13.71 13.88 -12.21
CA ILE A 27 13.96 12.97 -13.33
C ILE A 27 13.44 11.56 -13.00
N ASN A 28 13.73 11.06 -11.79
CA ASN A 28 13.27 9.75 -11.37
C ASN A 28 11.73 9.68 -11.30
N ASN A 29 11.07 10.73 -10.80
CA ASN A 29 9.62 10.78 -10.75
C ASN A 29 9.03 10.80 -12.17
N GLN A 30 9.56 11.61 -13.09
CA GLN A 30 9.09 11.65 -14.48
C GLN A 30 9.29 10.31 -15.20
N ASN A 31 10.43 9.65 -15.00
CA ASN A 31 10.68 8.33 -15.54
C ASN A 31 9.70 7.30 -14.97
N ALA A 32 9.42 7.36 -13.67
CA ALA A 32 8.47 6.49 -13.01
C ALA A 32 7.03 6.70 -13.54
N ASP A 33 6.60 7.96 -13.74
CA ASP A 33 5.31 8.29 -14.34
C ASP A 33 5.19 7.67 -15.74
N MET A 34 6.18 7.90 -16.61
CA MET A 34 6.18 7.35 -17.97
C MET A 34 6.15 5.82 -17.99
N ILE A 35 6.88 5.17 -17.08
CA ILE A 35 6.89 3.70 -17.00
C ILE A 35 5.55 3.19 -16.48
N SER A 36 4.96 3.82 -15.47
CA SER A 36 3.71 3.38 -14.85
C SER A 36 2.51 3.45 -15.80
N GLU A 37 2.50 4.43 -16.72
CA GLU A 37 1.46 4.54 -17.76
C GLU A 37 1.48 3.39 -18.77
N HIS A 38 2.62 2.70 -18.92
CA HIS A 38 2.83 1.66 -19.92
C HIS A 38 3.11 0.28 -19.30
N ILE A 39 3.10 0.17 -17.96
CA ILE A 39 3.40 -1.10 -17.29
C ILE A 39 2.28 -2.11 -17.53
N THR A 40 2.67 -3.32 -17.87
CA THR A 40 1.77 -4.47 -17.95
C THR A 40 2.26 -5.57 -17.02
N TYR A 41 1.34 -6.22 -16.33
CA TYR A 41 1.63 -7.37 -15.50
C TYR A 41 1.12 -8.63 -16.16
N ASN A 42 1.96 -9.66 -16.18
CA ASN A 42 1.58 -10.98 -16.65
C ASN A 42 1.54 -11.92 -15.44
N LYS A 43 0.48 -12.72 -15.36
CA LYS A 43 0.36 -13.75 -14.33
C LYS A 43 1.46 -14.80 -14.54
N LEU A 44 2.25 -15.03 -13.50
CA LEU A 44 3.19 -16.13 -13.45
C LEU A 44 2.50 -17.36 -12.85
N GLU A 45 3.03 -18.56 -13.14
CA GLU A 45 2.56 -19.79 -12.50
C GLU A 45 3.04 -19.87 -11.04
N GLU A 46 4.13 -19.17 -10.72
CA GLU A 46 4.67 -19.06 -9.38
C GLU A 46 3.80 -18.18 -8.49
N SER A 47 3.53 -18.64 -7.27
CA SER A 47 2.76 -17.92 -6.25
C SER A 47 3.55 -17.87 -4.95
N TYR A 48 3.23 -16.92 -4.09
CA TYR A 48 3.75 -16.91 -2.72
C TYR A 48 3.31 -18.19 -1.99
N SER A 49 4.26 -18.86 -1.33
CA SER A 49 3.93 -19.94 -0.42
C SER A 49 3.20 -19.38 0.83
N ALA A 50 2.24 -20.13 1.35
CA ALA A 50 1.59 -19.81 2.63
C ALA A 50 2.60 -19.71 3.80
N ASP A 51 3.81 -20.22 3.62
CA ASP A 51 4.90 -20.12 4.59
C ASP A 51 5.31 -18.70 4.92
N ILE A 52 5.01 -17.72 4.06
CA ILE A 52 5.25 -16.30 4.37
C ILE A 52 4.53 -15.86 5.65
N PHE A 53 3.38 -16.47 5.97
CA PHE A 53 2.64 -16.22 7.20
C PHE A 53 3.19 -17.00 8.40
N MET A 54 3.91 -18.10 8.16
CA MET A 54 4.51 -18.92 9.22
C MET A 54 5.83 -18.35 9.74
N LEU A 55 6.57 -17.63 8.90
CA LEU A 55 7.89 -17.08 9.20
C LEU A 55 7.88 -15.69 9.85
N ALA A 56 6.73 -15.09 9.99
CA ALA A 56 6.61 -13.77 10.59
C ALA A 56 6.81 -13.86 12.12
N ASN A 57 8.06 -13.73 12.57
CA ASN A 57 8.36 -13.38 13.95
C ASN A 57 7.93 -11.93 14.20
N LEU A 58 6.66 -11.76 14.44
CA LEU A 58 6.08 -10.46 14.77
C LEU A 58 6.38 -10.14 16.23
N HIS A 59 7.14 -9.09 16.47
CA HIS A 59 7.43 -8.61 17.81
C HIS A 59 6.53 -7.43 18.14
N GLY A 60 5.51 -7.64 18.95
CA GLY A 60 4.63 -6.61 19.48
C GLY A 60 4.62 -6.60 20.99
N ARG A 61 4.25 -5.47 21.58
CA ARG A 61 4.01 -5.31 23.02
C ARG A 61 2.51 -5.13 23.24
N GLN A 62 1.89 -6.06 23.95
CA GLN A 62 0.48 -5.96 24.30
C GLN A 62 0.19 -4.64 25.04
N GLY A 63 -0.87 -3.93 24.64
CA GLY A 63 -1.24 -2.63 25.20
C GLY A 63 -0.42 -1.43 24.69
N VAL A 64 0.61 -1.66 23.87
CA VAL A 64 1.41 -0.60 23.24
C VAL A 64 1.16 -0.57 21.73
N ASN A 65 1.48 -1.65 21.03
CA ASN A 65 1.33 -1.77 19.58
C ASN A 65 0.81 -3.15 19.13
N ALA A 66 0.20 -3.91 20.04
CA ALA A 66 -0.44 -5.17 19.75
C ALA A 66 -1.81 -5.24 20.44
N MET A 67 -2.83 -5.62 19.69
CA MET A 67 -4.18 -5.87 20.20
C MET A 67 -4.57 -7.34 19.98
N PRO A 68 -5.33 -7.96 20.92
CA PRO A 68 -5.91 -9.28 20.68
C PRO A 68 -6.90 -9.20 19.52
N ALA A 69 -7.04 -10.29 18.80
CA ALA A 69 -7.93 -10.38 17.64
C ALA A 69 -8.52 -11.78 17.52
N ASP A 70 -9.82 -11.84 17.23
CA ASP A 70 -10.57 -13.08 17.11
C ASP A 70 -10.73 -13.53 15.64
N ARG A 71 -10.74 -12.57 14.69
CA ARG A 71 -10.91 -12.83 13.26
C ARG A 71 -9.62 -12.69 12.47
N SER A 72 -8.54 -12.27 13.09
CA SER A 72 -7.23 -12.26 12.43
C SER A 72 -6.67 -13.67 12.27
N LEU A 73 -5.82 -13.86 11.25
CA LEU A 73 -5.05 -15.09 11.09
C LEU A 73 -4.18 -15.43 12.32
N TYR A 74 -3.84 -14.41 13.11
CA TYR A 74 -3.06 -14.54 14.35
C TYR A 74 -3.89 -14.08 15.55
N ASN A 75 -3.56 -14.59 16.74
CA ASN A 75 -4.22 -14.20 17.99
C ASN A 75 -4.02 -12.70 18.35
N TYR A 76 -3.08 -12.03 17.71
CA TYR A 76 -2.78 -10.62 17.92
C TYR A 76 -2.49 -9.95 16.58
N VAL A 77 -2.95 -8.70 16.47
CA VAL A 77 -2.57 -7.79 15.38
C VAL A 77 -1.58 -6.78 15.90
N ILE A 78 -0.46 -6.64 15.19
CA ILE A 78 0.54 -5.61 15.47
C ILE A 78 0.27 -4.43 14.53
N TYR A 79 0.22 -3.23 15.09
CA TYR A 79 -0.06 -2.00 14.36
C TYR A 79 1.06 -0.98 14.58
N ASP A 80 1.30 -0.16 13.59
CA ASP A 80 2.32 0.88 13.59
C ASP A 80 1.74 2.29 13.76
N SER A 81 0.39 2.39 13.68
CA SER A 81 -0.33 3.66 13.82
C SER A 81 -1.70 3.47 14.49
N ASP A 82 -2.24 4.57 15.03
CA ASP A 82 -3.61 4.57 15.58
C ASP A 82 -4.69 4.36 14.51
N ASN A 83 -4.40 4.73 13.26
CA ASN A 83 -5.29 4.47 12.15
C ASN A 83 -5.40 2.98 11.88
N GLU A 84 -4.26 2.28 11.78
CA GLU A 84 -4.22 0.83 11.63
C GLU A 84 -4.89 0.10 12.80
N ARG A 85 -4.67 0.58 14.03
CA ARG A 85 -5.31 0.02 15.22
C ARG A 85 -6.83 0.10 15.14
N ARG A 86 -7.37 1.25 14.76
CA ARG A 86 -8.82 1.44 14.60
C ARG A 86 -9.37 0.56 13.49
N PHE A 87 -8.70 0.56 12.34
CA PHE A 87 -9.07 -0.25 11.20
C PHE A 87 -9.11 -1.75 11.54
N ALA A 88 -8.05 -2.27 12.19
CA ALA A 88 -8.00 -3.66 12.65
C ALA A 88 -9.11 -4.00 13.63
N HIS A 89 -9.43 -3.08 14.57
CA HIS A 89 -10.53 -3.28 15.50
C HIS A 89 -11.88 -3.37 14.79
N GLU A 90 -12.14 -2.51 13.81
CA GLU A 90 -13.37 -2.52 13.03
C GLU A 90 -13.50 -3.78 12.17
N LEU A 91 -12.40 -4.28 11.61
CA LEU A 91 -12.36 -5.58 10.92
C LEU A 91 -12.69 -6.72 11.87
N ASP A 92 -12.16 -6.70 13.09
CA ASP A 92 -12.30 -7.78 14.06
C ASP A 92 -13.71 -7.93 14.61
N VAL A 93 -14.45 -6.83 14.76
CA VAL A 93 -15.83 -6.85 15.26
C VAL A 93 -16.89 -7.04 14.16
N CYS A 94 -16.51 -6.96 12.88
CA CYS A 94 -17.44 -7.09 11.77
C CYS A 94 -17.79 -8.54 11.46
N ASP A 95 -19.07 -8.87 11.50
CA ASP A 95 -19.60 -10.22 11.22
C ASP A 95 -19.52 -10.64 9.74
N LYS A 96 -19.30 -9.69 8.83
CA LYS A 96 -19.10 -9.97 7.40
C LYS A 96 -17.68 -10.46 7.08
N ILE A 97 -16.72 -10.19 7.96
CA ILE A 97 -15.32 -10.59 7.80
C ILE A 97 -15.15 -12.04 8.23
N ALA A 98 -14.67 -12.88 7.32
CA ALA A 98 -14.32 -14.26 7.60
C ALA A 98 -12.94 -14.36 8.28
N VAL A 99 -11.94 -13.70 7.70
CA VAL A 99 -10.59 -13.62 8.24
C VAL A 99 -9.86 -12.41 7.66
N TYR A 100 -8.95 -11.85 8.42
CA TYR A 100 -8.05 -10.82 7.93
C TYR A 100 -6.63 -11.00 8.46
N VAL A 101 -5.66 -10.35 7.84
CA VAL A 101 -4.27 -10.38 8.28
C VAL A 101 -3.55 -9.11 7.87
N LYS A 102 -2.70 -8.57 8.75
CA LYS A 102 -1.69 -7.58 8.35
C LYS A 102 -0.59 -8.31 7.59
N LEU A 103 -0.35 -7.89 6.36
CA LEU A 103 0.61 -8.55 5.48
C LEU A 103 2.04 -8.34 5.98
N PRO A 104 2.88 -9.38 5.98
CA PRO A 104 4.26 -9.24 6.39
C PRO A 104 5.07 -8.47 5.32
N GLY A 105 6.13 -7.78 5.75
CA GLY A 105 7.02 -7.05 4.83
C GLY A 105 7.75 -7.94 3.80
N SER A 106 7.69 -9.27 3.95
CA SER A 106 8.14 -10.23 2.95
C SER A 106 7.20 -10.37 1.76
N PHE A 107 5.93 -10.01 1.93
CA PHE A 107 4.98 -9.90 0.83
C PHE A 107 5.13 -8.53 0.16
N PHE A 108 5.46 -8.50 -1.10
CA PHE A 108 5.61 -7.26 -1.85
C PHE A 108 5.29 -7.44 -3.33
N ILE A 109 4.88 -6.35 -3.95
CA ILE A 109 4.71 -6.23 -5.39
C ILE A 109 5.91 -5.47 -5.94
N SER A 110 6.55 -6.01 -6.97
CA SER A 110 7.61 -5.29 -7.68
C SER A 110 7.01 -4.20 -8.55
N THR A 111 7.50 -2.99 -8.37
CA THR A 111 7.10 -1.84 -9.19
C THR A 111 8.34 -1.15 -9.77
N PRO A 112 8.22 -0.35 -10.83
CA PRO A 112 9.33 0.40 -11.41
C PRO A 112 10.00 1.38 -10.44
N VAL A 113 9.27 1.78 -9.41
CA VAL A 113 9.73 2.73 -8.38
C VAL A 113 10.11 2.06 -7.06
N GLY A 114 10.27 0.75 -7.06
CA GLY A 114 10.65 -0.04 -5.90
C GLY A 114 9.57 -1.01 -5.43
N LYS A 115 9.82 -1.68 -4.33
CA LYS A 115 8.87 -2.61 -3.74
C LYS A 115 7.68 -1.86 -3.11
N HIS A 116 6.49 -2.40 -3.29
CA HIS A 116 5.28 -1.98 -2.63
C HIS A 116 4.77 -3.11 -1.75
N ASN A 117 4.54 -2.82 -0.49
CA ASN A 117 4.02 -3.76 0.50
C ASN A 117 2.62 -3.31 0.89
N PRO A 118 1.55 -3.94 0.40
CA PRO A 118 0.20 -3.66 0.90
C PRO A 118 0.07 -4.01 2.38
N ASP A 119 -0.82 -3.31 3.09
CA ASP A 119 -0.95 -3.48 4.55
C ASP A 119 -1.77 -4.70 4.95
N TRP A 120 -2.89 -4.96 4.27
CA TRP A 120 -3.90 -5.92 4.73
C TRP A 120 -4.37 -6.85 3.63
N ALA A 121 -4.62 -8.10 3.99
CA ALA A 121 -5.44 -9.01 3.22
C ALA A 121 -6.71 -9.35 4.03
N ILE A 122 -7.87 -9.26 3.38
CA ILE A 122 -9.17 -9.39 4.01
C ILE A 122 -10.01 -10.36 3.17
N ALA A 123 -10.61 -11.35 3.82
CA ALA A 123 -11.59 -12.23 3.20
C ALA A 123 -12.94 -12.05 3.89
N PHE A 124 -13.97 -11.88 3.10
CA PHE A 124 -15.35 -11.74 3.54
C PHE A 124 -16.10 -13.07 3.44
N HIS A 125 -17.14 -13.21 4.25
CA HIS A 125 -18.06 -14.33 4.08
C HIS A 125 -18.80 -14.25 2.76
N GLU A 126 -18.89 -15.37 2.05
CA GLU A 126 -19.58 -15.49 0.79
C GLU A 126 -21.05 -15.05 0.90
N GLY A 127 -21.52 -14.26 -0.08
CA GLY A 127 -22.89 -13.74 -0.11
C GLY A 127 -23.11 -12.47 0.76
N THR A 128 -22.11 -11.99 1.50
CA THR A 128 -22.24 -10.77 2.30
C THR A 128 -21.79 -9.51 1.57
N VAL A 129 -20.92 -9.66 0.59
CA VAL A 129 -20.35 -8.58 -0.23
C VAL A 129 -20.18 -9.04 -1.68
N LYS A 130 -19.93 -8.12 -2.60
CA LYS A 130 -19.68 -8.44 -4.00
C LYS A 130 -18.27 -9.02 -4.22
N HIS A 131 -17.28 -8.43 -3.56
CA HIS A 131 -15.88 -8.84 -3.67
C HIS A 131 -15.43 -9.56 -2.40
N ILE A 132 -15.22 -10.88 -2.49
CA ILE A 132 -14.92 -11.75 -1.33
C ILE A 132 -13.50 -11.53 -0.82
N TYR A 133 -12.54 -11.22 -1.71
CA TYR A 133 -11.15 -11.01 -1.34
C TYR A 133 -10.74 -9.57 -1.61
N PHE A 134 -10.10 -8.95 -0.64
CA PHE A 134 -9.67 -7.57 -0.72
C PHE A 134 -8.25 -7.39 -0.17
N ILE A 135 -7.44 -6.64 -0.89
CA ILE A 135 -6.14 -6.20 -0.42
C ILE A 135 -6.23 -4.70 -0.18
N ALA A 136 -5.96 -4.28 1.04
CA ALA A 136 -6.08 -2.89 1.45
C ALA A 136 -4.71 -2.26 1.72
N GLU A 137 -4.60 -1.00 1.34
CA GLU A 137 -3.55 -0.08 1.77
C GLU A 137 -4.19 0.98 2.67
N THR A 138 -3.72 1.12 3.90
CA THR A 138 -4.25 2.10 4.85
C THR A 138 -3.42 3.36 4.86
N LYS A 139 -3.99 4.49 4.44
CA LYS A 139 -3.30 5.79 4.51
C LYS A 139 -3.74 6.60 5.72
N GLY A 140 -2.79 6.88 6.61
CA GLY A 140 -2.99 7.88 7.67
C GLY A 140 -2.99 9.31 7.10
N THR A 141 -3.85 10.18 7.64
CA THR A 141 -3.93 11.61 7.28
C THR A 141 -2.84 12.44 7.95
N THR A 142 -1.59 12.10 7.85
CA THR A 142 -0.51 12.96 8.36
C THR A 142 -0.23 14.09 7.39
N LEU A 143 -0.50 15.31 7.84
CA LEU A 143 -0.50 16.56 7.06
C LEU A 143 0.89 17.08 6.66
N LEU A 144 1.99 16.47 7.12
CA LEU A 144 3.32 17.06 7.05
C LEU A 144 4.17 16.66 5.83
N ASP A 145 3.83 15.58 5.11
CA ASP A 145 4.66 15.08 4.00
C ASP A 145 4.00 15.19 2.61
N ARG A 146 3.07 16.13 2.45
CA ARG A 146 2.11 16.12 1.34
C ARG A 146 2.65 16.39 -0.06
N ASN A 147 3.86 16.92 -0.24
CA ASN A 147 4.26 17.39 -1.58
C ASN A 147 5.42 16.66 -2.25
N GLU A 148 6.23 15.89 -1.54
CA GLU A 148 7.43 15.31 -2.13
C GLU A 148 7.42 13.77 -2.23
N LEU A 149 6.75 13.07 -1.32
CA LEU A 149 6.64 11.60 -1.31
C LEU A 149 5.42 11.09 -2.11
N ARG A 150 4.44 11.94 -2.38
CA ARG A 150 3.18 11.58 -3.04
C ARG A 150 3.38 10.91 -4.40
N GLY A 151 4.25 11.43 -5.24
CA GLY A 151 4.41 10.91 -6.59
C GLY A 151 4.83 9.44 -6.62
N VAL A 152 5.84 9.06 -5.85
CA VAL A 152 6.34 7.67 -5.81
C VAL A 152 5.34 6.71 -5.17
N GLU A 153 4.70 7.11 -4.06
CA GLU A 153 3.71 6.26 -3.39
C GLU A 153 2.43 6.10 -4.24
N ASP A 154 1.97 7.16 -4.88
CA ASP A 154 0.82 7.08 -5.77
C ASP A 154 1.11 6.19 -6.99
N LEU A 155 2.34 6.23 -7.52
CA LEU A 155 2.78 5.32 -8.58
C LEU A 155 2.83 3.87 -8.12
N LYS A 156 3.32 3.58 -6.92
CA LYS A 156 3.30 2.23 -6.35
C LYS A 156 1.87 1.70 -6.23
N ILE A 157 0.93 2.54 -5.79
CA ILE A 157 -0.48 2.20 -5.68
C ILE A 157 -1.10 1.92 -7.05
N GLN A 158 -0.81 2.75 -8.06
CA GLN A 158 -1.29 2.50 -9.42
C GLN A 158 -0.74 1.19 -9.99
N CYS A 159 0.54 0.92 -9.77
CA CYS A 159 1.16 -0.35 -10.14
C CYS A 159 0.51 -1.53 -9.42
N ALA A 160 0.20 -1.40 -8.13
CA ALA A 160 -0.48 -2.44 -7.37
C ALA A 160 -1.90 -2.72 -7.91
N LYS A 161 -2.67 -1.67 -8.22
CA LYS A 161 -3.98 -1.81 -8.87
C LYS A 161 -3.89 -2.57 -10.19
N ALA A 162 -2.96 -2.19 -11.05
CA ALA A 162 -2.73 -2.87 -12.32
C ALA A 162 -2.27 -4.33 -12.13
N HIS A 163 -1.41 -4.59 -11.15
CA HIS A 163 -0.93 -5.93 -10.80
C HIS A 163 -2.09 -6.84 -10.39
N PHE A 164 -2.88 -6.42 -9.40
CA PHE A 164 -3.98 -7.25 -8.91
C PHE A 164 -5.08 -7.43 -9.97
N ALA A 165 -5.39 -6.42 -10.75
CA ALA A 165 -6.33 -6.56 -11.88
C ALA A 165 -5.86 -7.60 -12.90
N ALA A 166 -4.54 -7.67 -13.17
CA ALA A 166 -3.99 -8.62 -14.14
C ALA A 166 -3.95 -10.07 -13.64
N ILE A 167 -3.70 -10.29 -12.33
CA ILE A 167 -3.48 -11.64 -11.79
C ILE A 167 -4.71 -12.28 -11.17
N SER A 168 -5.72 -11.51 -10.76
CA SER A 168 -6.82 -11.99 -9.91
C SER A 168 -8.09 -12.41 -10.66
N ASN A 169 -8.18 -12.18 -11.96
CA ASN A 169 -9.40 -12.43 -12.73
C ASN A 169 -10.65 -11.87 -12.02
N ASP A 170 -10.58 -10.65 -11.51
CA ASP A 170 -11.60 -9.94 -10.74
C ASP A 170 -12.00 -10.57 -9.39
N SER A 171 -11.30 -11.63 -8.95
CA SER A 171 -11.59 -12.27 -7.66
C SER A 171 -10.97 -11.57 -6.46
N VAL A 172 -9.92 -10.79 -6.67
CA VAL A 172 -9.22 -10.00 -5.63
C VAL A 172 -9.26 -8.54 -6.03
N VAL A 173 -9.81 -7.71 -5.17
CA VAL A 173 -9.79 -6.24 -5.34
C VAL A 173 -8.66 -5.66 -4.50
N TYR A 174 -7.92 -4.72 -5.07
CA TYR A 174 -6.95 -3.91 -4.36
C TYR A 174 -7.38 -2.45 -4.41
N ASP A 175 -7.45 -1.80 -3.25
CA ASP A 175 -7.65 -0.36 -3.19
C ASP A 175 -7.02 0.25 -1.93
N VAL A 176 -6.90 1.59 -1.96
CA VAL A 176 -6.51 2.40 -0.81
C VAL A 176 -7.75 2.77 -0.04
N VAL A 177 -7.75 2.45 1.24
CA VAL A 177 -8.84 2.77 2.15
C VAL A 177 -8.29 3.56 3.34
N ASP A 178 -8.97 4.62 3.74
CA ASP A 178 -8.62 5.43 4.91
C ASP A 178 -9.44 5.05 6.15
N SER A 179 -10.46 4.23 5.95
CA SER A 179 -11.43 3.84 6.98
C SER A 179 -12.14 2.55 6.60
N TYR A 180 -12.73 1.91 7.61
CA TYR A 180 -13.59 0.76 7.44
C TYR A 180 -14.82 1.08 6.57
N ASP A 181 -15.43 2.24 6.74
CA ASP A 181 -16.59 2.67 5.93
C ASP A 181 -16.24 2.72 4.44
N LYS A 182 -15.05 3.25 4.12
CA LYS A 182 -14.57 3.26 2.73
C LYS A 182 -14.33 1.86 2.19
N LEU A 183 -13.76 0.96 2.99
CA LEU A 183 -13.62 -0.45 2.62
C LEU A 183 -14.99 -1.05 2.27
N MET A 184 -15.98 -0.87 3.15
CA MET A 184 -17.32 -1.43 2.94
C MET A 184 -18.00 -0.86 1.69
N GLN A 185 -17.79 0.42 1.40
CA GLN A 185 -18.29 1.02 0.16
C GLN A 185 -17.72 0.31 -1.06
N VAL A 186 -16.39 0.12 -1.12
CA VAL A 186 -15.70 -0.49 -2.27
C VAL A 186 -16.09 -1.96 -2.46
N VAL A 187 -16.22 -2.74 -1.39
CA VAL A 187 -16.54 -4.18 -1.51
C VAL A 187 -18.01 -4.46 -1.83
N MET A 188 -18.88 -3.46 -1.71
CA MET A 188 -20.31 -3.57 -2.03
C MET A 188 -20.63 -3.08 -3.45
N GLU A 189 -19.77 -2.28 -4.07
CA GLU A 189 -19.89 -1.82 -5.47
C GLU A 189 -19.57 -2.95 -6.47
#